data_ed13abdc2bf2863262e5a8ee361cb884
#
_entry.id   ed13abdc2bf2863262e5a8ee361cb884
#
_cell.length_a   1.000
_cell.length_b   1.000
_cell.length_c   1.000
_cell.angle_alpha   90.00
_cell.angle_beta   90.00
_cell.angle_gamma   90.00
#
_symmetry.space_group_name_H-M   'P 1'
#
loop_
_entity.id
_entity.type
_entity.pdbx_description
1 polymer ?
#
loop_
_entity_poly.entity_id
_entity_poly.type
_entity_poly.pdbx_seq_one_letter_code
_entity_poly.pdbx_strand_id
1 'polypeptide(L)'
;MTKDEFNHYGVSISLKSNNTKLARINRYNNKSLFRLITLSSILIYIICSVLFFKPGHASLSLSTRGTVEGSAPYFTLDNGKTKITKVSDLLRFSFKDDKGITHTINKETNTTSTGEPLGLPYSSIKTFADLDFPMLHGLLISPRDSHVFYFNESRFNDYFRDDDGDEIIGKTGSLLLNFYKGSFEDTLISYKSSDKLDPCDDYYKIVFSLSNFQIYSRSGNPKYALTGFANDQATFYVRSEPSEPLACWATPNLVHLYSENMRGPSSQWVDKKGFLLQDVNEPAKNFPTVGAHGLFFDLTISGALSKDVSYTKQPSDSNISLDLRLKENKKESSFNKLNVKLVGPKDGVSKTSASVKPTTFIIYAGTEKKVPIYSFTISKWFILKPGLGEGYESSEAYCNNIGYQIASVSDLTNANNDFYPHWDKGLPGQGNNYQRRIGGGLLPEWGEILQNYYQNIPIIIKTEFYVFWAREKANRNDYYDVNDMGHGHIGANVNTTKTHRAMCVSP
;
A
#
# COMPACT_ATOMS: atom_id res chain seq x y z
N MET A 1 38.01 27.16 -3.48
CA MET A 1 37.62 28.07 -2.39
C MET A 1 36.33 27.54 -1.84
N THR A 2 36.18 27.05 -0.65
CA THR A 2 37.01 26.80 0.53
C THR A 2 36.41 25.55 1.22
N LYS A 3 37.32 24.71 1.69
CA LYS A 3 37.04 23.63 2.64
C LYS A 3 36.60 24.24 3.97
N ASP A 4 35.76 23.53 4.73
CA ASP A 4 35.90 23.47 6.18
C ASP A 4 35.48 22.10 6.70
N GLU A 5 36.42 21.56 7.44
CA GLU A 5 36.48 20.33 8.17
C GLU A 5 35.62 20.42 9.45
N PHE A 6 35.04 19.32 9.88
CA PHE A 6 34.76 19.10 11.31
C PHE A 6 35.21 17.72 11.76
N ASN A 7 36.07 17.76 12.79
CA ASN A 7 36.80 16.68 13.40
C ASN A 7 35.91 15.72 14.23
N HIS A 8 36.21 14.44 14.12
CA HIS A 8 35.84 13.42 15.09
C HIS A 8 36.81 13.40 16.29
N TYR A 9 36.30 13.37 17.48
CA TYR A 9 37.03 12.91 18.67
C TYR A 9 36.63 11.49 18.99
N GLY A 10 37.52 10.56 18.75
CA GLY A 10 37.49 9.21 19.27
C GLY A 10 38.35 9.14 20.54
N VAL A 11 37.80 8.61 21.62
CA VAL A 11 38.55 8.27 22.82
C VAL A 11 38.68 6.75 22.87
N SER A 12 39.91 6.27 22.66
CA SER A 12 40.28 4.88 22.88
C SER A 12 40.99 4.75 24.23
N ILE A 13 40.46 3.89 25.11
CA ILE A 13 41.12 3.55 26.36
C ILE A 13 41.87 2.23 26.15
N SER A 14 43.18 2.32 26.25
CA SER A 14 44.11 1.20 26.23
C SER A 14 44.40 0.75 27.68
N LEU A 15 44.13 -0.51 27.97
CA LEU A 15 44.56 -1.14 29.21
C LEU A 15 45.91 -1.87 28.99
N LYS A 16 46.95 -1.33 29.63
CA LYS A 16 48.26 -1.98 29.72
C LYS A 16 48.31 -2.95 30.89
N SER A 17 48.66 -4.19 30.59
CA SER A 17 49.15 -5.23 31.50
C SER A 17 50.50 -4.84 32.09
N ASN A 18 50.68 -5.00 33.38
CA ASN A 18 51.99 -5.10 33.98
C ASN A 18 52.06 -6.25 34.96
N ASN A 19 52.88 -7.21 34.60
CA ASN A 19 53.41 -8.27 35.49
C ASN A 19 54.38 -7.71 36.50
N THR A 20 54.29 -8.13 37.75
CA THR A 20 55.50 -8.25 38.61
C THR A 20 55.35 -9.36 39.69
N LYS A 21 56.17 -10.33 39.51
CA LYS A 21 57.05 -11.09 40.45
C LYS A 21 56.51 -11.56 41.81
N LEU A 22 56.71 -12.88 41.94
CA LEU A 22 56.77 -13.75 43.09
C LEU A 22 57.54 -13.16 44.27
N ALA A 23 57.05 -13.38 45.48
CA ALA A 23 57.85 -13.67 46.67
C ALA A 23 57.20 -14.79 47.46
N ARG A 24 57.97 -15.88 47.59
CA ARG A 24 57.73 -17.02 48.49
C ARG A 24 57.96 -16.57 49.90
N ILE A 25 57.00 -16.79 50.79
CA ILE A 25 57.26 -16.87 52.26
C ILE A 25 56.50 -18.06 52.83
N ASN A 26 57.21 -18.76 53.68
CA ASN A 26 57.01 -20.05 54.28
C ASN A 26 55.65 -20.30 54.98
N ARG A 27 55.22 -21.53 54.81
CA ARG A 27 54.22 -22.20 55.66
C ARG A 27 54.70 -22.28 57.09
N TYR A 28 53.92 -21.79 58.03
CA TYR A 28 53.85 -22.30 59.37
C TYR A 28 52.45 -22.71 59.74
N ASN A 29 52.28 -23.96 60.19
CA ASN A 29 51.03 -24.59 60.58
C ASN A 29 50.44 -23.92 61.82
N ASN A 30 49.26 -23.35 61.71
CA ASN A 30 48.39 -23.03 62.84
C ASN A 30 46.94 -23.32 62.57
N LYS A 31 46.59 -24.56 62.24
CA LYS A 31 45.20 -25.00 62.08
C LYS A 31 44.37 -25.01 63.38
N SER A 32 44.98 -24.86 64.53
CA SER A 32 44.27 -24.87 65.82
C SER A 32 43.82 -23.46 66.30
N LEU A 33 44.61 -22.44 66.01
CA LEU A 33 44.30 -21.11 66.45
C LEU A 33 43.17 -20.46 65.60
N PHE A 34 43.13 -20.81 64.32
CA PHE A 34 42.08 -20.30 63.44
C PHE A 34 40.67 -20.88 63.71
N ARG A 35 40.64 -22.15 64.24
CA ARG A 35 39.34 -22.74 64.62
C ARG A 35 38.79 -22.17 65.94
N LEU A 36 39.60 -21.72 66.87
CA LEU A 36 39.12 -21.06 68.07
C LEU A 36 38.64 -19.66 67.83
N ILE A 37 39.28 -18.88 66.96
CA ILE A 37 38.89 -17.52 66.63
C ILE A 37 37.60 -17.53 65.80
N THR A 38 37.41 -18.50 64.86
CA THR A 38 36.17 -18.59 64.09
C THR A 38 34.99 -19.08 64.90
N LEU A 39 35.19 -19.98 65.87
CA LEU A 39 34.11 -20.40 66.76
C LEU A 39 33.71 -19.31 67.76
N SER A 40 34.63 -18.49 68.26
CA SER A 40 34.33 -17.37 69.15
C SER A 40 33.61 -16.23 68.40
N SER A 41 33.96 -15.93 67.15
CA SER A 41 33.29 -14.91 66.37
C SER A 41 31.87 -15.34 65.97
N ILE A 42 31.63 -16.61 65.65
CA ILE A 42 30.29 -17.13 65.38
C ILE A 42 29.43 -17.12 66.62
N LEU A 43 29.98 -17.44 67.79
CA LEU A 43 29.25 -17.40 69.04
C LEU A 43 28.87 -15.96 69.45
N ILE A 44 29.76 -14.99 69.23
CA ILE A 44 29.50 -13.57 69.43
C ILE A 44 28.43 -13.06 68.48
N TYR A 45 28.46 -13.51 67.21
CA TYR A 45 27.43 -13.12 66.23
C TYR A 45 26.05 -13.68 66.57
N ILE A 46 25.99 -14.93 67.07
CA ILE A 46 24.75 -15.56 67.53
C ILE A 46 24.23 -14.85 68.81
N ILE A 47 25.10 -14.49 69.75
CA ILE A 47 24.73 -13.79 70.99
C ILE A 47 24.25 -12.35 70.65
N CYS A 48 24.93 -11.65 69.74
CA CYS A 48 24.48 -10.32 69.30
C CYS A 48 23.15 -10.41 68.53
N SER A 49 22.94 -11.42 67.67
CA SER A 49 21.68 -11.57 66.98
C SER A 49 20.51 -11.86 67.95
N VAL A 50 20.74 -12.65 69.02
CA VAL A 50 19.70 -12.93 70.04
C VAL A 50 19.46 -11.73 70.95
N LEU A 51 20.45 -10.88 71.21
CA LEU A 51 20.29 -9.68 72.05
C LEU A 51 19.68 -8.48 71.31
N PHE A 52 19.76 -8.47 69.97
CA PHE A 52 19.16 -7.39 69.17
C PHE A 52 17.78 -7.75 68.59
N PHE A 53 17.35 -9.02 68.57
CA PHE A 53 15.97 -9.39 68.36
C PHE A 53 15.16 -9.25 69.66
N LYS A 54 14.90 -8.05 70.07
CA LYS A 54 13.72 -7.85 70.91
C LYS A 54 12.52 -8.13 70.00
N PRO A 55 11.64 -9.09 70.36
CA PRO A 55 10.34 -9.14 69.72
C PRO A 55 9.69 -7.82 70.11
N GLY A 56 9.73 -6.88 69.20
CA GLY A 56 8.88 -5.70 69.29
C GLY A 56 7.46 -6.22 69.11
N HIS A 57 6.78 -6.52 70.21
CA HIS A 57 5.33 -6.56 70.24
C HIS A 57 4.88 -5.11 70.00
N ALA A 58 4.98 -4.64 68.74
CA ALA A 58 4.15 -3.59 68.27
C ALA A 58 2.75 -4.18 68.20
N SER A 59 2.00 -4.16 69.30
CA SER A 59 0.55 -4.22 69.18
C SER A 59 0.12 -2.92 68.53
N LEU A 60 0.21 -2.87 67.20
CA LEU A 60 -0.63 -2.00 66.40
C LEU A 60 -2.07 -2.47 66.59
N SER A 61 -2.67 -2.14 67.71
CA SER A 61 -4.12 -2.03 67.78
C SER A 61 -4.49 -0.74 67.05
N LEU A 62 -4.33 -0.77 65.72
CA LEU A 62 -5.14 0.02 64.83
C LEU A 62 -6.51 -0.60 64.89
N SER A 63 -7.32 -0.20 65.83
CA SER A 63 -8.74 -0.31 65.73
C SER A 63 -9.15 0.61 64.59
N THR A 64 -9.10 0.08 63.40
CA THR A 64 -9.82 0.63 62.27
C THR A 64 -11.30 0.42 62.62
N ARG A 65 -11.89 1.43 63.24
CA ARG A 65 -13.34 1.59 63.23
C ARG A 65 -13.74 1.90 61.80
N GLY A 66 -14.06 0.84 61.08
CA GLY A 66 -14.45 0.83 59.66
C GLY A 66 -13.51 -0.08 58.91
N THR A 67 -13.96 -1.26 58.63
CA THR A 67 -13.46 -2.03 57.48
C THR A 67 -13.53 -1.02 56.34
N VAL A 68 -12.38 -0.78 55.68
CA VAL A 68 -12.38 -0.06 54.43
C VAL A 68 -12.93 -1.07 53.43
N GLU A 69 -14.24 -1.21 53.46
CA GLU A 69 -14.98 -1.97 52.50
C GLU A 69 -15.26 -1.05 51.32
N GLY A 70 -14.86 -1.45 50.18
CA GLY A 70 -15.13 -0.72 48.97
C GLY A 70 -14.32 -1.23 47.79
N SER A 71 -14.95 -1.28 46.64
CA SER A 71 -14.30 -1.55 45.36
C SER A 71 -14.10 -0.24 44.61
N ALA A 72 -13.19 -0.29 43.62
CA ALA A 72 -13.05 0.84 42.71
C ALA A 72 -14.23 0.82 41.72
N PRO A 73 -14.77 1.99 41.37
CA PRO A 73 -15.73 2.07 40.27
C PRO A 73 -15.08 1.60 38.98
N TYR A 74 -15.85 1.00 38.09
CA TYR A 74 -15.36 0.48 36.84
C TYR A 74 -16.28 0.80 35.67
N PHE A 75 -15.74 0.68 34.48
CA PHE A 75 -16.49 0.76 33.22
C PHE A 75 -16.87 -0.63 32.74
N THR A 76 -18.06 -0.79 32.19
CA THR A 76 -18.58 -2.06 31.64
C THR A 76 -19.41 -1.79 30.40
N LEU A 77 -19.36 -2.70 29.43
CA LEU A 77 -20.16 -2.63 28.19
C LEU A 77 -21.31 -3.67 28.16
N ASP A 78 -21.32 -4.59 29.12
CA ASP A 78 -22.21 -5.76 29.17
C ASP A 78 -22.97 -5.86 30.50
N ASN A 79 -23.30 -4.73 31.06
CA ASN A 79 -24.07 -4.59 32.30
C ASN A 79 -23.40 -5.25 33.54
N GLY A 80 -22.09 -5.07 33.66
CA GLY A 80 -21.33 -5.52 34.83
C GLY A 80 -20.74 -6.91 34.73
N LYS A 81 -20.98 -7.65 33.64
CA LYS A 81 -20.37 -8.98 33.46
C LYS A 81 -18.87 -8.91 33.27
N THR A 82 -18.41 -7.93 32.50
CA THR A 82 -16.98 -7.68 32.26
C THR A 82 -16.60 -6.32 32.82
N LYS A 83 -15.62 -6.29 33.72
CA LYS A 83 -15.04 -5.06 34.24
C LYS A 83 -13.91 -4.60 33.37
N ILE A 84 -14.00 -3.38 32.85
CA ILE A 84 -12.92 -2.73 32.13
C ILE A 84 -12.14 -1.90 33.14
N THR A 85 -10.98 -2.39 33.53
CA THR A 85 -10.09 -1.77 34.53
C THR A 85 -8.84 -1.16 33.91
N LYS A 86 -8.59 -1.44 32.64
CA LYS A 86 -7.46 -0.88 31.89
C LYS A 86 -7.97 -0.04 30.73
N VAL A 87 -7.31 1.09 30.51
CA VAL A 87 -7.60 1.98 29.37
C VAL A 87 -7.42 1.26 28.02
N SER A 88 -6.42 0.38 27.92
CA SER A 88 -6.18 -0.42 26.71
C SER A 88 -7.39 -1.23 26.26
N ASP A 89 -8.23 -1.63 27.19
CA ASP A 89 -9.44 -2.44 26.89
C ASP A 89 -10.55 -1.61 26.24
N LEU A 90 -10.50 -0.27 26.32
CA LEU A 90 -11.39 0.65 25.60
C LEU A 90 -10.91 0.91 24.17
N LEU A 91 -9.59 0.80 23.95
CA LEU A 91 -8.95 1.12 22.68
C LEU A 91 -8.79 -0.16 21.85
N ARG A 92 -9.91 -0.75 21.45
CA ARG A 92 -9.94 -2.02 20.72
C ARG A 92 -11.06 -2.07 19.69
N PHE A 93 -10.91 -2.99 18.75
CA PHE A 93 -11.99 -3.42 17.86
C PHE A 93 -11.96 -4.93 17.67
N SER A 94 -13.06 -5.50 17.22
CA SER A 94 -13.16 -6.93 16.90
C SER A 94 -13.74 -7.11 15.51
N PHE A 95 -13.43 -8.26 14.90
CA PHE A 95 -14.00 -8.68 13.62
C PHE A 95 -14.10 -10.20 13.57
N LYS A 96 -14.95 -10.72 12.69
CA LYS A 96 -15.03 -12.15 12.40
C LYS A 96 -14.31 -12.48 11.11
N ASP A 97 -13.50 -13.52 11.14
CA ASP A 97 -12.88 -14.06 9.92
C ASP A 97 -13.90 -14.90 9.11
N ASP A 98 -13.46 -15.38 7.93
CA ASP A 98 -14.30 -16.20 7.04
C ASP A 98 -14.73 -17.55 7.65
N LYS A 99 -14.09 -17.97 8.75
CA LYS A 99 -14.46 -19.17 9.53
C LYS A 99 -15.41 -18.85 10.68
N GLY A 100 -15.80 -17.57 10.85
CA GLY A 100 -16.65 -17.09 11.92
C GLY A 100 -15.93 -16.93 13.27
N ILE A 101 -14.60 -17.05 13.31
CA ILE A 101 -13.80 -16.86 14.52
C ILE A 101 -13.68 -15.35 14.79
N THR A 102 -13.98 -14.96 16.02
CA THR A 102 -13.84 -13.55 16.44
C THR A 102 -12.40 -13.26 16.83
N HIS A 103 -11.83 -12.25 16.20
CA HIS A 103 -10.53 -11.68 16.50
C HIS A 103 -10.72 -10.35 17.20
N THR A 104 -10.03 -10.14 18.32
CA THR A 104 -10.03 -8.87 19.06
C THR A 104 -8.63 -8.28 19.04
N ILE A 105 -8.52 -7.06 18.55
CA ILE A 105 -7.27 -6.31 18.44
C ILE A 105 -7.33 -5.14 19.41
N ASN A 106 -6.43 -5.11 20.35
CA ASN A 106 -6.27 -4.03 21.33
C ASN A 106 -4.85 -3.46 21.25
N LYS A 107 -4.55 -2.44 22.04
CA LYS A 107 -3.23 -1.80 22.06
C LYS A 107 -2.10 -2.77 22.42
N GLU A 108 -2.35 -3.75 23.29
CA GLU A 108 -1.35 -4.71 23.76
C GLU A 108 -1.10 -5.81 22.71
N THR A 109 -2.15 -6.24 21.99
CA THR A 109 -2.07 -7.24 20.92
C THR A 109 -1.82 -6.64 19.53
N ASN A 110 -1.67 -5.32 19.45
CA ASN A 110 -1.49 -4.62 18.17
C ASN A 110 -0.11 -4.86 17.58
N THR A 111 -0.03 -5.77 16.63
CA THR A 111 1.19 -6.05 15.84
C THR A 111 1.29 -5.18 14.58
N THR A 112 0.24 -4.43 14.24
CA THR A 112 0.16 -3.64 13.00
C THR A 112 1.00 -2.36 13.05
N SER A 113 1.37 -1.88 14.23
CA SER A 113 2.21 -0.69 14.40
C SER A 113 3.68 -0.90 14.02
N THR A 114 4.12 -2.15 13.88
CA THR A 114 5.51 -2.53 13.62
C THR A 114 5.69 -3.44 12.40
N GLY A 115 4.58 -3.77 11.72
CA GLY A 115 4.56 -4.74 10.62
C GLY A 115 3.53 -4.39 9.54
N GLU A 116 3.19 -5.41 8.75
CA GLU A 116 2.16 -5.31 7.71
C GLU A 116 0.78 -4.98 8.29
N PRO A 117 -0.06 -4.22 7.58
CA PRO A 117 -1.43 -4.00 7.99
C PRO A 117 -2.20 -5.31 8.19
N LEU A 118 -3.05 -5.35 9.21
CA LEU A 118 -3.92 -6.50 9.47
C LEU A 118 -4.91 -6.69 8.31
N GLY A 119 -4.97 -7.89 7.76
CA GLY A 119 -5.95 -8.27 6.73
C GLY A 119 -7.35 -8.39 7.31
N LEU A 120 -8.31 -7.62 6.77
CA LEU A 120 -9.73 -7.73 7.09
C LEU A 120 -10.43 -8.48 5.94
N PRO A 121 -11.22 -9.55 6.22
CA PRO A 121 -11.86 -10.34 5.18
C PRO A 121 -12.92 -9.52 4.43
N TYR A 122 -12.67 -9.21 3.17
CA TYR A 122 -13.58 -8.42 2.32
C TYR A 122 -14.93 -9.10 2.06
N SER A 123 -15.01 -10.42 2.24
CA SER A 123 -16.27 -11.16 2.16
C SER A 123 -17.30 -10.67 3.18
N SER A 124 -16.86 -10.29 4.38
CA SER A 124 -17.71 -9.88 5.51
C SER A 124 -17.49 -8.41 5.92
N ILE A 125 -16.27 -7.87 5.80
CA ILE A 125 -15.92 -6.52 6.24
C ILE A 125 -15.75 -5.62 5.01
N LYS A 126 -16.77 -4.82 4.69
CA LYS A 126 -16.79 -3.92 3.54
C LYS A 126 -16.70 -2.45 3.90
N THR A 127 -16.98 -2.12 5.15
CA THR A 127 -16.93 -0.76 5.72
C THR A 127 -16.39 -0.84 7.14
N PHE A 128 -15.98 0.29 7.71
CA PHE A 128 -15.63 0.34 9.13
C PHE A 128 -16.82 0.06 10.06
N ALA A 129 -18.06 0.26 9.58
CA ALA A 129 -19.27 -0.05 10.35
C ALA A 129 -19.49 -1.55 10.55
N ASP A 130 -18.84 -2.39 9.75
CA ASP A 130 -18.89 -3.85 9.90
C ASP A 130 -17.93 -4.38 10.98
N LEU A 131 -17.05 -3.51 11.50
CA LEU A 131 -16.19 -3.82 12.64
C LEU A 131 -16.96 -3.61 13.96
N ASP A 132 -16.67 -4.47 14.93
CA ASP A 132 -17.20 -4.34 16.27
C ASP A 132 -16.31 -3.43 17.11
N PHE A 133 -16.81 -2.23 17.39
CA PHE A 133 -16.21 -1.27 18.31
C PHE A 133 -17.00 -1.29 19.62
N PRO A 134 -16.45 -1.79 20.75
CA PRO A 134 -17.19 -1.96 21.99
C PRO A 134 -17.92 -0.72 22.48
N MET A 135 -17.32 0.47 22.25
CA MET A 135 -17.92 1.75 22.61
C MET A 135 -19.08 2.18 21.72
N LEU A 136 -19.29 1.49 20.59
CA LEU A 136 -20.31 1.84 19.60
C LEU A 136 -21.55 0.94 19.70
N HIS A 137 -21.53 -0.10 20.53
CA HIS A 137 -22.68 -0.95 20.75
C HIS A 137 -23.88 -0.15 21.27
N GLY A 138 -24.91 -0.07 20.46
CA GLY A 138 -26.14 0.66 20.78
C GLY A 138 -26.09 2.18 20.56
N LEU A 139 -24.95 2.72 20.19
CA LEU A 139 -24.83 4.10 19.73
C LEU A 139 -24.96 4.13 18.22
N LEU A 140 -26.00 4.82 17.70
CA LEU A 140 -26.13 5.08 16.27
C LEU A 140 -24.88 5.84 15.83
N ILE A 141 -24.03 5.17 15.05
CA ILE A 141 -22.88 5.80 14.42
C ILE A 141 -23.43 6.84 13.44
N SER A 142 -23.41 8.10 13.85
CA SER A 142 -23.68 9.18 12.91
C SER A 142 -22.60 9.12 11.81
N PRO A 143 -22.93 9.28 10.53
CA PRO A 143 -21.98 9.27 9.43
C PRO A 143 -21.11 10.54 9.39
N ARG A 144 -20.65 11.03 10.54
CA ARG A 144 -19.76 12.17 10.67
C ARG A 144 -18.30 11.71 10.57
N ASP A 145 -17.43 12.62 10.16
CA ASP A 145 -16.02 12.35 9.88
C ASP A 145 -15.18 11.99 11.12
N SER A 146 -15.71 12.27 12.32
CA SER A 146 -15.10 11.87 13.60
C SER A 146 -16.18 11.55 14.63
N HIS A 147 -15.92 10.53 15.44
CA HIS A 147 -16.82 10.12 16.53
C HIS A 147 -16.17 10.51 17.87
N VAL A 148 -16.73 11.55 18.49
CA VAL A 148 -16.32 11.99 19.83
C VAL A 148 -17.38 11.56 20.83
N PHE A 149 -16.96 10.82 21.85
CA PHE A 149 -17.78 10.35 22.95
C PHE A 149 -17.34 11.01 24.24
N TYR A 150 -18.21 11.86 24.81
CA TYR A 150 -17.95 12.49 26.10
C TYR A 150 -18.58 11.64 27.21
N PHE A 151 -17.78 11.12 28.13
CA PHE A 151 -18.22 10.21 29.19
C PHE A 151 -19.15 10.84 30.21
N ASN A 152 -19.20 12.16 30.33
CA ASN A 152 -20.15 12.88 31.17
C ASN A 152 -21.58 12.94 30.62
N GLU A 153 -21.81 12.50 29.38
CA GLU A 153 -23.15 12.47 28.82
C GLU A 153 -24.02 11.39 29.50
N SER A 154 -25.33 11.66 29.63
CA SER A 154 -26.29 10.77 30.33
C SER A 154 -26.42 9.38 29.67
N ARG A 155 -26.21 9.28 28.36
CA ARG A 155 -26.22 8.01 27.62
C ARG A 155 -25.18 7.01 28.11
N PHE A 156 -24.15 7.45 28.81
CA PHE A 156 -23.12 6.58 29.38
C PHE A 156 -23.36 6.19 30.83
N ASN A 157 -24.47 6.62 31.47
CA ASN A 157 -24.74 6.30 32.88
C ASN A 157 -24.73 4.82 33.18
N ASP A 158 -25.30 4.03 32.28
CA ASP A 158 -25.44 2.58 32.45
C ASP A 158 -24.14 1.79 32.23
N TYR A 159 -23.09 2.44 31.74
CA TYR A 159 -21.78 1.82 31.53
C TYR A 159 -20.83 1.95 32.73
N PHE A 160 -21.21 2.70 33.78
CA PHE A 160 -20.41 2.88 34.97
C PHE A 160 -21.07 2.15 36.14
N ARG A 161 -20.31 1.34 36.85
CA ARG A 161 -20.73 0.52 37.96
C ARG A 161 -19.75 0.61 39.11
N ASP A 162 -20.25 0.37 40.30
CA ASP A 162 -19.52 0.08 41.51
C ASP A 162 -20.12 -1.15 42.13
N ASP A 163 -19.34 -2.15 42.60
CA ASP A 163 -19.82 -3.42 43.10
C ASP A 163 -20.49 -3.28 44.48
N ASP A 164 -20.06 -2.28 45.25
CA ASP A 164 -20.61 -1.99 46.57
C ASP A 164 -21.86 -1.13 46.49
N GLY A 165 -22.23 -0.72 45.26
CA GLY A 165 -23.39 0.14 45.04
C GLY A 165 -23.13 1.61 45.36
N ASP A 166 -21.87 2.01 45.49
CA ASP A 166 -21.48 3.41 45.69
C ASP A 166 -21.91 4.27 44.52
N GLU A 167 -22.40 5.45 44.83
CA GLU A 167 -22.84 6.41 43.82
C GLU A 167 -21.67 6.91 43.00
N ILE A 168 -21.77 6.77 41.67
CA ILE A 168 -20.82 7.41 40.76
C ILE A 168 -21.11 8.88 40.67
N ILE A 169 -20.26 9.68 41.31
CA ILE A 169 -20.43 11.15 41.43
C ILE A 169 -19.73 11.95 40.36
N GLY A 170 -18.82 11.33 39.63
CA GLY A 170 -18.12 11.99 38.51
C GLY A 170 -17.57 11.03 37.50
N LYS A 171 -17.66 11.45 36.26
CA LYS A 171 -17.11 10.81 35.07
C LYS A 171 -16.69 11.90 34.11
N THR A 172 -15.45 11.83 33.65
CA THR A 172 -14.86 12.83 32.77
C THR A 172 -14.14 12.18 31.60
N GLY A 173 -13.76 12.99 30.65
CA GLY A 173 -12.98 12.58 29.50
C GLY A 173 -13.79 12.35 28.24
N SER A 174 -13.06 12.06 27.18
CA SER A 174 -13.62 11.77 25.86
C SER A 174 -12.82 10.70 25.16
N LEU A 175 -13.50 9.92 24.34
CA LEU A 175 -12.91 9.00 23.37
C LEU A 175 -13.19 9.53 21.97
N LEU A 176 -12.15 9.69 21.18
CA LEU A 176 -12.22 10.05 19.76
C LEU A 176 -11.85 8.84 18.95
N LEU A 177 -12.67 8.51 17.94
CA LEU A 177 -12.43 7.45 16.96
C LEU A 177 -12.43 8.07 15.56
N ASN A 178 -11.31 7.95 14.87
CA ASN A 178 -11.12 8.45 13.51
C ASN A 178 -10.68 7.35 12.57
N PHE A 179 -11.12 7.46 11.32
CA PHE A 179 -10.74 6.59 10.21
C PHE A 179 -10.04 7.39 9.14
N TYR A 180 -8.95 6.85 8.62
CA TYR A 180 -8.18 7.47 7.55
C TYR A 180 -7.81 6.44 6.50
N LYS A 181 -7.65 6.92 5.26
CA LYS A 181 -7.02 6.16 4.18
C LYS A 181 -5.57 6.61 4.05
N GLY A 182 -4.64 5.67 4.08
CA GLY A 182 -3.25 5.91 3.80
C GLY A 182 -2.97 5.99 2.31
N SER A 183 -2.02 6.83 1.93
CA SER A 183 -1.40 6.80 0.60
C SER A 183 0.12 6.80 0.77
N PHE A 184 0.84 6.38 -0.26
CA PHE A 184 2.31 6.38 -0.28
C PHE A 184 2.95 7.76 -0.03
N GLU A 185 2.17 8.84 -0.07
CA GLU A 185 2.63 10.22 0.11
C GLU A 185 2.24 10.81 1.47
N ASP A 186 2.00 9.97 2.48
CA ASP A 186 1.59 10.36 3.85
C ASP A 186 0.35 11.27 3.92
N THR A 187 -0.38 11.39 2.83
CA THR A 187 -1.63 12.17 2.82
C THR A 187 -2.75 11.31 3.39
N LEU A 188 -3.04 11.48 4.66
CA LEU A 188 -4.18 10.82 5.30
C LEU A 188 -5.47 11.52 4.85
N ILE A 189 -6.33 10.77 4.20
CA ILE A 189 -7.68 11.21 3.84
C ILE A 189 -8.63 10.72 4.92
N SER A 190 -9.42 11.64 5.50
CA SER A 190 -10.44 11.29 6.48
C SER A 190 -11.53 10.44 5.85
N TYR A 191 -11.95 9.39 6.54
CA TYR A 191 -12.97 8.42 6.11
C TYR A 191 -14.11 8.37 7.12
N LYS A 192 -15.33 8.08 6.64
CA LYS A 192 -16.50 7.80 7.46
C LYS A 192 -16.59 6.32 7.75
N SER A 193 -17.25 5.95 8.84
CA SER A 193 -17.48 4.55 9.17
C SER A 193 -18.26 3.79 8.09
N SER A 194 -19.12 4.49 7.34
CA SER A 194 -19.91 3.94 6.23
C SER A 194 -19.18 3.85 4.90
N ASP A 195 -17.99 4.44 4.79
CA ASP A 195 -17.23 4.41 3.54
C ASP A 195 -16.72 3.00 3.26
N LYS A 196 -16.72 2.62 1.98
CA LYS A 196 -16.31 1.29 1.57
C LYS A 196 -14.80 1.11 1.72
N LEU A 197 -14.42 -0.03 2.26
CA LEU A 197 -13.06 -0.51 2.24
C LEU A 197 -12.78 -1.15 0.87
N ASP A 198 -11.81 -0.63 0.14
CA ASP A 198 -11.44 -1.15 -1.18
C ASP A 198 -10.22 -2.07 -1.05
N PRO A 199 -10.30 -3.33 -1.52
CA PRO A 199 -9.15 -4.23 -1.54
C PRO A 199 -7.96 -3.69 -2.36
N CYS A 200 -8.19 -2.72 -3.22
CA CYS A 200 -7.17 -2.05 -4.01
C CYS A 200 -6.55 -0.83 -3.32
N ASP A 201 -6.95 -0.51 -2.12
CA ASP A 201 -6.29 0.51 -1.32
C ASP A 201 -5.10 -0.08 -0.54
N ASP A 202 -4.06 0.74 -0.30
CA ASP A 202 -2.83 0.28 0.34
C ASP A 202 -3.10 -0.14 1.80
N TYR A 203 -3.65 0.76 2.59
CA TYR A 203 -4.09 0.50 3.96
C TYR A 203 -5.05 1.58 4.45
N TYR A 204 -5.73 1.24 5.54
CA TYR A 204 -6.54 2.16 6.32
C TYR A 204 -5.98 2.27 7.73
N LYS A 205 -6.24 3.40 8.37
CA LYS A 205 -5.77 3.70 9.72
C LYS A 205 -6.96 3.97 10.62
N ILE A 206 -7.06 3.23 11.71
CA ILE A 206 -8.05 3.42 12.78
C ILE A 206 -7.31 4.05 13.95
N VAL A 207 -7.76 5.20 14.41
CA VAL A 207 -7.13 5.94 15.52
C VAL A 207 -8.13 6.14 16.63
N PHE A 208 -7.81 5.61 17.80
CA PHE A 208 -8.47 5.90 19.05
C PHE A 208 -7.63 6.89 19.82
N SER A 209 -8.25 7.96 20.34
CA SER A 209 -7.60 8.91 21.23
C SER A 209 -8.49 9.13 22.47
N LEU A 210 -7.97 8.73 23.60
CA LEU A 210 -8.63 8.92 24.89
C LEU A 210 -8.02 10.14 25.59
N SER A 211 -8.87 11.02 26.10
CA SER A 211 -8.45 12.23 26.78
C SER A 211 -9.09 12.35 28.16
N ASN A 212 -8.29 12.59 29.19
CA ASN A 212 -8.72 12.94 30.55
C ASN A 212 -9.78 11.99 31.15
N PHE A 213 -9.69 10.68 30.89
CA PHE A 213 -10.66 9.72 31.36
C PHE A 213 -10.51 9.45 32.85
N GLN A 214 -11.56 9.71 33.64
CA GLN A 214 -11.63 9.43 35.07
C GLN A 214 -13.06 9.05 35.48
N ILE A 215 -13.17 8.13 36.46
CA ILE A 215 -14.41 7.75 37.11
C ILE A 215 -14.22 7.93 38.62
N TYR A 216 -15.21 8.51 39.28
CA TYR A 216 -15.20 8.76 40.73
C TYR A 216 -16.45 8.16 41.35
N SER A 217 -16.29 7.46 42.48
CA SER A 217 -17.37 7.10 43.38
C SER A 217 -17.36 7.97 44.66
N ARG A 218 -18.50 8.04 45.33
CA ARG A 218 -18.64 8.84 46.58
C ARG A 218 -17.79 8.27 47.70
N SER A 219 -17.75 6.97 47.87
CA SER A 219 -17.18 6.30 49.03
C SER A 219 -16.08 5.34 48.66
N GLY A 220 -16.03 4.50 47.80
CA GLY A 220 -15.10 3.43 47.44
C GLY A 220 -13.65 3.54 47.90
N ASN A 221 -12.94 2.44 47.89
CA ASN A 221 -11.49 2.42 48.12
C ASN A 221 -10.79 1.49 47.14
N PRO A 222 -10.13 2.02 46.13
CA PRO A 222 -9.96 3.45 45.87
C PRO A 222 -11.21 4.13 45.32
N LYS A 223 -11.41 5.40 45.59
CA LYS A 223 -12.54 6.21 45.05
C LYS A 223 -12.43 6.46 43.56
N TYR A 224 -11.33 6.10 42.95
CA TYR A 224 -11.04 6.39 41.55
C TYR A 224 -10.76 5.11 40.83
N ALA A 225 -11.39 4.91 39.69
CA ALA A 225 -11.00 3.88 38.73
C ALA A 225 -10.31 4.51 37.53
N LEU A 226 -9.42 3.74 36.91
CA LEU A 226 -8.65 4.18 35.74
C LEU A 226 -7.96 5.52 36.01
N THR A 227 -7.31 5.58 37.19
CA THR A 227 -6.66 6.79 37.70
C THR A 227 -5.44 7.15 36.83
N GLY A 228 -5.48 8.34 36.38
CA GLY A 228 -4.46 9.07 35.68
C GLY A 228 -5.14 9.99 34.70
N PHE A 229 -4.61 11.16 34.49
CA PHE A 229 -4.95 12.00 33.36
C PHE A 229 -4.48 11.24 32.09
N ALA A 230 -5.14 10.14 31.78
CA ALA A 230 -4.73 9.26 30.72
C ALA A 230 -5.15 9.87 29.39
N ASN A 231 -4.24 10.63 28.83
CA ASN A 231 -4.22 10.80 27.40
C ASN A 231 -3.57 9.53 26.85
N ASP A 232 -4.33 8.66 26.23
CA ASP A 232 -3.82 7.46 25.60
C ASP A 232 -4.31 7.37 24.16
N GLN A 233 -3.50 6.77 23.30
CA GLN A 233 -3.80 6.62 21.89
C GLN A 233 -3.45 5.21 21.44
N ALA A 234 -4.32 4.63 20.60
CA ALA A 234 -4.02 3.43 19.86
C ALA A 234 -4.25 3.67 18.38
N THR A 235 -3.31 3.22 17.58
CA THR A 235 -3.39 3.28 16.12
C THR A 235 -3.27 1.89 15.56
N PHE A 236 -4.21 1.54 14.68
CA PHE A 236 -4.23 0.26 14.00
C PHE A 236 -4.20 0.48 12.50
N TYR A 237 -3.37 -0.28 11.81
CA TYR A 237 -3.33 -0.31 10.36
C TYR A 237 -4.05 -1.57 9.88
N VAL A 238 -5.03 -1.39 8.99
CA VAL A 238 -5.83 -2.48 8.45
C VAL A 238 -5.91 -2.36 6.94
N ARG A 239 -6.08 -3.47 6.25
CA ARG A 239 -6.37 -3.52 4.81
C ARG A 239 -7.53 -4.44 4.56
N SER A 240 -8.25 -4.18 3.47
CA SER A 240 -9.25 -5.12 2.99
C SER A 240 -8.56 -6.25 2.23
N GLU A 241 -8.86 -7.50 2.58
CA GLU A 241 -8.23 -8.68 1.98
C GLU A 241 -9.30 -9.52 1.27
N PRO A 242 -9.27 -9.59 -0.08
CA PRO A 242 -10.22 -10.36 -0.83
C PRO A 242 -9.95 -11.87 -0.66
N SER A 243 -11.01 -12.68 -0.67
CA SER A 243 -10.92 -14.15 -0.58
C SER A 243 -10.25 -14.77 -1.80
N GLU A 244 -10.40 -14.13 -2.96
CA GLU A 244 -9.75 -14.50 -4.20
C GLU A 244 -8.90 -13.33 -4.72
N PRO A 245 -7.74 -13.59 -5.33
CA PRO A 245 -6.92 -12.52 -5.90
C PRO A 245 -7.68 -11.75 -6.96
N LEU A 246 -7.57 -10.42 -6.93
CA LEU A 246 -8.16 -9.55 -7.92
C LEU A 246 -7.16 -8.51 -8.42
N ALA A 247 -7.19 -8.22 -9.72
CA ALA A 247 -6.39 -7.16 -10.29
C ALA A 247 -6.99 -5.78 -9.95
N CYS A 248 -6.14 -4.88 -9.47
CA CYS A 248 -6.52 -3.53 -9.13
C CYS A 248 -6.28 -2.58 -10.30
N TRP A 249 -5.08 -2.58 -10.85
CA TRP A 249 -4.71 -1.74 -11.99
C TRP A 249 -3.57 -2.35 -12.78
N ALA A 250 -3.54 -1.99 -14.05
CA ALA A 250 -2.46 -2.29 -14.98
C ALA A 250 -1.63 -1.01 -15.19
N THR A 251 -0.34 -1.09 -14.88
CA THR A 251 0.58 0.03 -14.92
C THR A 251 1.48 -0.05 -16.15
N PRO A 252 1.18 0.65 -17.26
CA PRO A 252 2.09 0.80 -18.39
C PRO A 252 3.17 1.82 -18.09
N ASN A 253 3.86 2.32 -19.11
CA ASN A 253 4.74 3.47 -18.95
C ASN A 253 3.97 4.68 -18.43
N LEU A 254 4.46 5.27 -17.33
CA LEU A 254 3.84 6.41 -16.64
C LEU A 254 4.51 7.75 -16.96
N VAL A 255 5.36 7.84 -17.97
CA VAL A 255 5.96 9.12 -18.39
C VAL A 255 4.82 10.08 -18.78
N HIS A 256 4.96 11.37 -18.46
CA HIS A 256 3.96 12.43 -18.65
C HIS A 256 2.73 12.40 -17.74
N LEU A 257 2.89 11.98 -16.49
CA LEU A 257 1.83 12.02 -15.48
C LEU A 257 1.42 13.42 -15.01
N TYR A 258 2.24 14.42 -15.27
CA TYR A 258 2.13 15.74 -14.60
C TYR A 258 1.18 16.72 -15.27
N SER A 259 0.72 16.44 -16.49
CA SER A 259 -0.24 17.29 -17.17
C SER A 259 -1.67 16.82 -16.91
N GLU A 260 -2.53 17.70 -16.40
CA GLU A 260 -3.96 17.40 -16.19
C GLU A 260 -4.64 16.98 -17.51
N ASN A 261 -4.20 17.56 -18.63
CA ASN A 261 -4.76 17.28 -19.95
C ASN A 261 -4.48 15.85 -20.46
N MET A 262 -3.53 15.14 -19.88
CA MET A 262 -3.21 13.75 -20.25
C MET A 262 -3.79 12.72 -19.29
N ARG A 263 -4.37 13.15 -18.17
CA ARG A 263 -5.06 12.24 -17.25
C ARG A 263 -6.27 11.63 -17.94
N GLY A 264 -6.44 10.34 -17.72
CA GLY A 264 -7.64 9.64 -18.17
C GLY A 264 -8.86 9.95 -17.31
N PRO A 265 -10.07 9.52 -17.75
CA PRO A 265 -11.23 9.57 -16.90
C PRO A 265 -11.03 8.69 -15.68
N SER A 266 -11.47 9.16 -14.50
CA SER A 266 -11.32 8.46 -13.23
C SER A 266 -11.93 7.05 -13.19
N SER A 267 -12.86 6.77 -14.11
CA SER A 267 -13.43 5.43 -14.32
C SER A 267 -12.46 4.45 -14.99
N GLN A 268 -11.41 4.92 -15.65
CA GLN A 268 -10.45 4.08 -16.37
C GLN A 268 -9.02 4.23 -15.90
N TRP A 269 -8.66 5.38 -15.34
CA TRP A 269 -7.29 5.76 -15.03
C TRP A 269 -7.14 6.29 -13.62
N VAL A 270 -6.14 5.79 -12.90
CA VAL A 270 -5.72 6.31 -11.59
C VAL A 270 -4.32 6.90 -11.74
N ASP A 271 -4.16 8.16 -11.37
CA ASP A 271 -2.87 8.84 -11.40
C ASP A 271 -1.80 8.03 -10.66
N LYS A 272 -0.61 7.94 -11.27
CA LYS A 272 0.56 7.22 -10.74
C LYS A 272 0.37 5.71 -10.58
N LYS A 273 -0.82 5.16 -10.85
CA LYS A 273 -1.12 3.73 -10.72
C LYS A 273 -1.35 3.06 -12.08
N GLY A 274 -2.13 3.66 -12.96
CA GLY A 274 -2.42 3.12 -14.30
C GLY A 274 -3.90 2.88 -14.56
N PHE A 275 -4.20 1.94 -15.48
CA PHE A 275 -5.56 1.60 -15.87
C PHE A 275 -6.24 0.68 -14.88
N LEU A 276 -7.47 1.03 -14.50
CA LEU A 276 -8.34 0.17 -13.70
C LEU A 276 -8.84 -1.02 -14.55
N LEU A 277 -8.97 -2.19 -13.92
CA LEU A 277 -9.76 -3.28 -14.50
C LEU A 277 -11.21 -2.82 -14.63
N GLN A 278 -11.78 -2.89 -15.85
CA GLN A 278 -13.16 -2.52 -16.09
C GLN A 278 -14.10 -3.70 -15.81
N ASP A 279 -13.87 -4.84 -16.46
CA ASP A 279 -14.59 -6.09 -16.22
C ASP A 279 -13.74 -7.28 -16.70
N VAL A 280 -13.48 -8.24 -15.80
CA VAL A 280 -12.71 -9.43 -16.12
C VAL A 280 -13.42 -10.33 -17.16
N ASN A 281 -14.76 -10.22 -17.29
CA ASN A 281 -15.57 -11.00 -18.22
C ASN A 281 -15.77 -10.29 -19.57
N GLU A 282 -15.37 -9.02 -19.70
CA GLU A 282 -15.44 -8.24 -20.93
C GLU A 282 -14.05 -7.78 -21.39
N PRO A 283 -13.22 -8.70 -21.91
CA PRO A 283 -11.81 -8.42 -22.21
C PRO A 283 -11.56 -7.24 -23.13
N ALA A 284 -12.48 -6.95 -24.04
CA ALA A 284 -12.37 -5.82 -24.98
C ALA A 284 -12.50 -4.44 -24.30
N LYS A 285 -13.00 -4.39 -23.06
CA LYS A 285 -13.11 -3.15 -22.28
C LYS A 285 -11.87 -2.85 -21.46
N ASN A 286 -10.93 -3.80 -21.36
CA ASN A 286 -9.74 -3.68 -20.52
C ASN A 286 -8.51 -3.27 -21.33
N PHE A 287 -7.59 -2.58 -20.67
CA PHE A 287 -6.25 -2.32 -21.19
C PHE A 287 -5.43 -3.62 -21.24
N PRO A 288 -4.55 -3.85 -22.24
CA PRO A 288 -4.42 -3.08 -23.47
C PRO A 288 -5.33 -3.61 -24.58
N THR A 289 -5.78 -2.70 -25.46
CA THR A 289 -6.53 -3.08 -26.67
C THR A 289 -5.64 -3.16 -27.92
N VAL A 290 -4.44 -2.59 -27.81
CA VAL A 290 -3.41 -2.59 -28.87
C VAL A 290 -2.08 -3.02 -28.27
N GLY A 291 -1.17 -3.56 -29.12
CA GLY A 291 0.11 -4.03 -28.62
C GLY A 291 1.22 -4.09 -29.65
N ALA A 292 2.44 -4.27 -29.17
CA ALA A 292 3.64 -4.50 -29.96
C ALA A 292 4.58 -5.44 -29.21
N HIS A 293 5.49 -6.10 -29.95
CA HIS A 293 6.48 -6.98 -29.33
C HIS A 293 7.34 -6.24 -28.30
N GLY A 294 7.43 -6.79 -27.10
CA GLY A 294 8.28 -6.26 -26.03
C GLY A 294 7.60 -5.23 -25.14
N LEU A 295 6.43 -4.67 -25.49
CA LEU A 295 5.66 -3.85 -24.58
C LEU A 295 5.25 -4.66 -23.34
N PHE A 296 5.29 -4.05 -22.19
CA PHE A 296 4.92 -4.69 -20.95
C PHE A 296 4.22 -3.73 -19.99
N PHE A 297 3.44 -4.27 -19.09
CA PHE A 297 2.83 -3.56 -17.99
C PHE A 297 2.94 -4.37 -16.71
N ASP A 298 2.87 -3.70 -15.57
CA ASP A 298 2.80 -4.34 -14.27
C ASP A 298 1.34 -4.40 -13.83
N LEU A 299 0.84 -5.61 -13.65
CA LEU A 299 -0.48 -5.84 -13.07
C LEU A 299 -0.34 -5.88 -11.55
N THR A 300 -1.00 -4.96 -10.85
CA THR A 300 -1.05 -4.93 -9.39
C THR A 300 -2.26 -5.71 -8.91
N ILE A 301 -2.02 -6.67 -8.01
CA ILE A 301 -3.01 -7.68 -7.60
C ILE A 301 -3.11 -7.66 -6.08
N SER A 302 -4.34 -7.50 -5.58
CA SER A 302 -4.69 -7.66 -4.17
C SER A 302 -5.07 -9.11 -3.86
N GLY A 303 -4.82 -9.54 -2.62
CA GLY A 303 -5.07 -10.92 -2.16
C GLY A 303 -3.91 -11.88 -2.41
N ALA A 304 -4.04 -13.09 -1.89
CA ALA A 304 -3.01 -14.12 -1.99
C ALA A 304 -2.90 -14.67 -3.42
N LEU A 305 -1.72 -14.56 -4.02
CA LEU A 305 -1.44 -15.05 -5.37
C LEU A 305 -0.50 -16.25 -5.32
N SER A 306 -0.86 -17.32 -6.03
CA SER A 306 0.04 -18.46 -6.25
C SER A 306 1.26 -18.03 -7.07
N LYS A 307 2.40 -18.69 -6.88
CA LYS A 307 3.58 -18.47 -7.72
C LYS A 307 3.36 -18.92 -9.18
N ASP A 308 2.40 -19.79 -9.39
CA ASP A 308 2.13 -20.41 -10.70
C ASP A 308 0.98 -19.70 -11.41
N VAL A 309 1.22 -18.49 -11.89
CA VAL A 309 0.27 -17.76 -12.72
C VAL A 309 0.25 -18.33 -14.12
N SER A 310 -0.93 -18.46 -14.72
CA SER A 310 -1.10 -18.96 -16.08
C SER A 310 -2.03 -18.09 -16.92
N TYR A 311 -2.08 -18.36 -18.22
CA TYR A 311 -3.05 -17.68 -19.10
C TYR A 311 -3.61 -18.63 -20.16
N THR A 312 -4.74 -18.23 -20.74
CA THR A 312 -5.28 -18.76 -21.98
C THR A 312 -5.34 -17.67 -23.04
N LYS A 313 -5.34 -18.06 -24.31
CA LYS A 313 -5.55 -17.14 -25.43
C LYS A 313 -6.55 -17.68 -26.44
N GLN A 314 -7.28 -16.78 -27.08
CA GLN A 314 -8.22 -17.07 -28.17
C GLN A 314 -8.01 -16.07 -29.31
N PRO A 315 -7.78 -16.54 -30.55
CA PRO A 315 -7.64 -17.94 -30.95
C PRO A 315 -6.32 -18.55 -30.43
N SER A 316 -6.32 -19.87 -30.20
CA SER A 316 -5.15 -20.59 -29.65
C SER A 316 -3.94 -20.57 -30.57
N ASP A 317 -4.17 -20.48 -31.89
CA ASP A 317 -3.16 -20.40 -32.96
C ASP A 317 -2.63 -18.97 -33.21
N SER A 318 -3.03 -18.01 -32.41
CA SER A 318 -2.52 -16.64 -32.53
C SER A 318 -1.01 -16.55 -32.40
N ASN A 319 -0.38 -15.70 -33.21
CA ASN A 319 1.06 -15.40 -33.14
C ASN A 319 1.45 -14.50 -31.95
N ILE A 320 0.47 -14.04 -31.17
CA ILE A 320 0.74 -13.28 -29.96
C ILE A 320 0.68 -14.22 -28.74
N SER A 321 1.59 -14.00 -27.80
CA SER A 321 1.67 -14.72 -26.53
C SER A 321 2.09 -13.78 -25.41
N LEU A 322 2.04 -14.24 -24.15
CA LEU A 322 2.48 -13.50 -22.99
C LEU A 322 3.70 -14.16 -22.34
N ASP A 323 4.65 -13.34 -21.88
CA ASP A 323 5.68 -13.72 -20.92
C ASP A 323 5.25 -13.14 -19.57
N LEU A 324 4.92 -14.01 -18.61
CA LEU A 324 4.42 -13.64 -17.30
C LEU A 324 5.53 -13.82 -16.26
N ARG A 325 5.82 -12.78 -15.48
CA ARG A 325 6.84 -12.83 -14.43
C ARG A 325 6.31 -12.21 -13.16
N LEU A 326 6.12 -13.02 -12.13
CA LEU A 326 5.81 -12.52 -10.80
C LEU A 326 7.04 -11.80 -10.24
N LYS A 327 6.89 -10.55 -9.84
CA LYS A 327 7.95 -9.79 -9.18
C LYS A 327 7.96 -10.14 -7.71
N GLU A 328 9.14 -10.38 -7.15
CA GLU A 328 9.29 -10.57 -5.72
C GLU A 328 8.82 -9.32 -4.98
N ASN A 329 7.92 -9.50 -4.01
CA ASN A 329 7.48 -8.42 -3.15
C ASN A 329 8.66 -7.95 -2.30
N LYS A 330 9.09 -6.71 -2.47
CA LYS A 330 9.84 -6.02 -1.42
C LYS A 330 8.90 -5.86 -0.24
N LYS A 331 9.38 -6.07 0.98
CA LYS A 331 8.62 -6.05 2.25
C LYS A 331 7.69 -4.84 2.48
N GLU A 332 7.70 -3.85 1.61
CA GLU A 332 6.98 -2.59 1.73
C GLU A 332 5.65 -2.54 0.95
N SER A 333 5.29 -3.58 0.20
CA SER A 333 4.06 -3.58 -0.62
C SER A 333 3.12 -4.72 -0.24
N SER A 334 1.88 -4.37 0.08
CA SER A 334 0.78 -5.32 0.36
C SER A 334 0.27 -6.03 -0.90
N PHE A 335 0.70 -5.59 -2.09
CA PHE A 335 0.22 -6.06 -3.38
C PHE A 335 1.23 -6.96 -4.08
N ASN A 336 0.73 -7.99 -4.73
CA ASN A 336 1.51 -8.76 -5.69
C ASN A 336 1.65 -7.98 -6.99
N LYS A 337 2.82 -8.05 -7.63
CA LYS A 337 3.07 -7.45 -8.94
C LYS A 337 3.42 -8.50 -9.96
N LEU A 338 2.60 -8.61 -11.00
CA LEU A 338 2.81 -9.48 -12.14
C LEU A 338 3.23 -8.65 -13.35
N ASN A 339 4.45 -8.84 -13.84
CA ASN A 339 4.88 -8.26 -15.10
C ASN A 339 4.29 -9.07 -16.25
N VAL A 340 3.55 -8.41 -17.13
CA VAL A 340 2.91 -8.99 -18.31
C VAL A 340 3.56 -8.38 -19.54
N LYS A 341 4.37 -9.17 -20.25
CA LYS A 341 5.08 -8.74 -21.45
C LYS A 341 4.44 -9.37 -22.70
N LEU A 342 4.17 -8.53 -23.69
CA LEU A 342 3.64 -8.95 -24.98
C LEU A 342 4.77 -9.54 -25.87
N VAL A 343 4.54 -10.71 -26.40
CA VAL A 343 5.47 -11.39 -27.32
C VAL A 343 4.71 -11.71 -28.61
N GLY A 344 5.23 -11.26 -29.75
CA GLY A 344 4.57 -11.45 -31.04
C GLY A 344 5.48 -11.03 -32.19
N PRO A 345 4.94 -10.88 -33.39
CA PRO A 345 5.71 -10.42 -34.55
C PRO A 345 6.44 -9.11 -34.31
N LYS A 346 7.65 -9.03 -34.82
CA LYS A 346 8.54 -7.86 -34.76
C LYS A 346 9.20 -7.62 -36.11
N ASP A 347 10.07 -6.64 -36.18
CA ASP A 347 10.89 -6.37 -37.38
C ASP A 347 11.60 -7.63 -37.92
N GLY A 348 11.84 -7.67 -39.21
CA GLY A 348 12.53 -8.77 -39.89
C GLY A 348 11.71 -10.05 -40.13
N VAL A 349 10.40 -10.04 -39.84
CA VAL A 349 9.52 -11.20 -40.12
C VAL A 349 8.97 -11.17 -41.53
N SER A 350 8.68 -12.35 -42.09
CA SER A 350 7.98 -12.48 -43.36
C SER A 350 6.52 -12.07 -43.21
N LYS A 351 5.87 -11.71 -44.36
CA LYS A 351 4.44 -11.37 -44.40
C LYS A 351 3.54 -12.41 -43.73
N THR A 352 3.81 -13.69 -43.95
CA THR A 352 3.04 -14.78 -43.34
C THR A 352 3.23 -14.87 -41.85
N SER A 353 4.44 -14.66 -41.36
CA SER A 353 4.77 -14.67 -39.92
C SER A 353 4.33 -13.41 -39.21
N ALA A 354 4.14 -12.29 -39.93
CA ALA A 354 3.67 -11.02 -39.39
C ALA A 354 2.15 -11.00 -39.16
N SER A 355 1.37 -11.89 -39.82
CA SER A 355 -0.09 -11.88 -39.68
C SER A 355 -0.53 -12.08 -38.25
N VAL A 356 -1.36 -11.16 -37.76
CA VAL A 356 -1.91 -11.19 -36.42
C VAL A 356 -3.43 -11.14 -36.49
N LYS A 357 -4.08 -12.03 -35.72
CA LYS A 357 -5.52 -12.03 -35.50
C LYS A 357 -5.82 -11.30 -34.19
N PRO A 358 -6.96 -10.61 -34.03
CA PRO A 358 -7.41 -10.14 -32.73
C PRO A 358 -7.34 -11.29 -31.72
N THR A 359 -6.70 -11.02 -30.58
CA THR A 359 -6.37 -12.08 -29.60
C THR A 359 -6.80 -11.68 -28.21
N THR A 360 -7.66 -12.49 -27.62
CA THR A 360 -8.11 -12.34 -26.24
C THR A 360 -7.24 -13.18 -25.30
N PHE A 361 -6.79 -12.59 -24.22
CA PHE A 361 -6.06 -13.22 -23.15
C PHE A 361 -6.87 -13.22 -21.86
N ILE A 362 -6.83 -14.32 -21.11
CA ILE A 362 -7.35 -14.43 -19.75
C ILE A 362 -6.21 -14.92 -18.87
N ILE A 363 -5.85 -14.14 -17.87
CA ILE A 363 -4.80 -14.47 -16.88
C ILE A 363 -5.48 -15.01 -15.63
N TYR A 364 -4.95 -16.10 -15.08
CA TYR A 364 -5.49 -16.81 -13.93
C TYR A 364 -4.51 -16.81 -12.76
N ALA A 365 -5.05 -16.83 -11.55
CA ALA A 365 -4.29 -16.86 -10.30
C ALA A 365 -3.50 -18.17 -10.06
N GLY A 366 -3.65 -19.17 -10.90
CA GLY A 366 -2.97 -20.45 -10.80
C GLY A 366 -3.05 -21.26 -12.11
N THR A 367 -2.43 -22.44 -12.11
CA THR A 367 -2.39 -23.34 -13.28
C THR A 367 -3.72 -24.04 -13.55
N GLU A 368 -4.57 -24.17 -12.54
CA GLU A 368 -5.89 -24.82 -12.65
C GLU A 368 -6.92 -23.98 -13.42
N LYS A 369 -6.61 -22.71 -13.73
CA LYS A 369 -7.45 -21.79 -14.50
C LYS A 369 -8.87 -21.59 -13.95
N LYS A 370 -9.02 -21.63 -12.63
CA LYS A 370 -10.32 -21.48 -11.95
C LYS A 370 -10.67 -20.02 -11.66
N VAL A 371 -9.68 -19.22 -11.26
CA VAL A 371 -9.86 -17.84 -10.85
C VAL A 371 -9.23 -16.90 -11.87
N PRO A 372 -10.02 -16.27 -12.76
CA PRO A 372 -9.53 -15.26 -13.67
C PRO A 372 -9.28 -13.97 -12.91
N ILE A 373 -8.06 -13.43 -13.02
CA ILE A 373 -7.67 -12.19 -12.35
C ILE A 373 -7.62 -10.99 -13.27
N TYR A 374 -7.37 -11.23 -14.57
CA TYR A 374 -7.31 -10.17 -15.57
C TYR A 374 -7.61 -10.72 -16.95
N SER A 375 -8.24 -9.92 -17.80
CA SER A 375 -8.45 -10.26 -19.21
C SER A 375 -8.32 -9.02 -20.07
N PHE A 376 -7.90 -9.21 -21.33
CA PHE A 376 -7.84 -8.14 -22.33
C PHE A 376 -7.81 -8.71 -23.75
N THR A 377 -8.11 -7.86 -24.73
CA THR A 377 -8.10 -8.25 -26.16
C THR A 377 -7.23 -7.31 -26.96
N ILE A 378 -6.16 -7.84 -27.54
CA ILE A 378 -5.35 -7.12 -28.52
C ILE A 378 -6.07 -7.17 -29.85
N SER A 379 -6.60 -6.04 -30.31
CA SER A 379 -7.31 -5.88 -31.58
C SER A 379 -6.39 -5.46 -32.72
N LYS A 380 -5.32 -4.71 -32.43
CA LYS A 380 -4.33 -4.23 -33.38
C LYS A 380 -2.91 -4.49 -32.87
N TRP A 381 -2.05 -4.89 -33.79
CA TRP A 381 -0.64 -5.13 -33.51
C TRP A 381 0.25 -4.16 -34.26
N PHE A 382 1.25 -3.62 -33.57
CA PHE A 382 2.18 -2.66 -34.16
C PHE A 382 3.57 -3.25 -34.32
N ILE A 383 4.21 -2.88 -35.45
CA ILE A 383 5.61 -3.20 -35.74
C ILE A 383 6.34 -1.89 -36.06
N LEU A 384 7.35 -1.56 -35.27
CA LEU A 384 8.23 -0.44 -35.55
C LEU A 384 9.30 -0.84 -36.57
N LYS A 385 9.43 -0.08 -37.66
CA LYS A 385 10.54 -0.25 -38.60
C LYS A 385 11.86 0.06 -37.91
N PRO A 386 12.85 -0.83 -37.99
CA PRO A 386 14.16 -0.59 -37.40
C PRO A 386 14.92 0.54 -38.12
N GLY A 387 15.92 1.08 -37.45
CA GLY A 387 16.80 2.10 -38.04
C GLY A 387 16.37 3.55 -37.73
N LEU A 388 16.91 4.47 -38.47
CA LEU A 388 16.58 5.90 -38.41
C LEU A 388 15.28 6.17 -39.19
N GLY A 389 14.71 7.37 -38.99
CA GLY A 389 13.57 7.80 -39.78
C GLY A 389 13.89 7.90 -41.27
N GLU A 390 12.86 7.70 -42.09
CA GLU A 390 12.93 7.76 -43.56
C GLU A 390 11.74 8.58 -44.10
N GLY A 391 11.78 8.86 -45.41
CA GLY A 391 10.65 9.47 -46.11
C GLY A 391 9.42 8.57 -46.10
N TYR A 392 8.26 9.16 -46.30
CA TYR A 392 6.96 8.47 -46.21
C TYR A 392 6.87 7.27 -47.16
N GLU A 393 7.26 7.41 -48.44
CA GLU A 393 7.11 6.32 -49.44
C GLU A 393 7.94 5.10 -49.08
N SER A 394 9.18 5.28 -48.59
CA SER A 394 10.00 4.18 -48.11
C SER A 394 9.40 3.50 -46.88
N SER A 395 8.82 4.29 -45.98
CA SER A 395 8.13 3.82 -44.78
C SER A 395 6.87 3.04 -45.12
N GLU A 396 6.07 3.50 -46.09
CA GLU A 396 4.88 2.83 -46.57
C GLU A 396 5.21 1.54 -47.24
N ALA A 397 6.24 1.53 -48.13
CA ALA A 397 6.69 0.32 -48.81
C ALA A 397 7.15 -0.76 -47.82
N TYR A 398 7.84 -0.38 -46.75
CA TYR A 398 8.22 -1.31 -45.71
C TYR A 398 7.00 -1.95 -45.02
N CYS A 399 6.03 -1.14 -44.57
CA CYS A 399 4.82 -1.67 -43.93
C CYS A 399 4.02 -2.60 -44.88
N ASN A 400 3.87 -2.21 -46.13
CA ASN A 400 3.16 -3.01 -47.14
C ASN A 400 3.86 -4.37 -47.42
N ASN A 401 5.20 -4.38 -47.43
CA ASN A 401 5.97 -5.60 -47.67
C ASN A 401 5.77 -6.65 -46.56
N ILE A 402 5.50 -6.25 -45.32
CA ILE A 402 5.17 -7.16 -44.22
C ILE A 402 3.67 -7.43 -44.10
N GLY A 403 2.82 -6.83 -44.97
CA GLY A 403 1.37 -7.00 -44.96
C GLY A 403 0.63 -6.10 -43.95
N TYR A 404 1.27 -5.04 -43.53
CA TYR A 404 0.75 -4.01 -42.65
C TYR A 404 0.50 -2.70 -43.41
N GLN A 405 -0.01 -1.70 -42.72
CA GLN A 405 -0.13 -0.33 -43.21
C GLN A 405 0.63 0.59 -42.30
N ILE A 406 1.01 1.81 -42.76
CA ILE A 406 1.43 2.87 -41.84
C ILE A 406 0.23 3.18 -40.91
N ALA A 407 0.52 3.34 -39.62
CA ALA A 407 -0.51 3.68 -38.64
C ALA A 407 -1.22 4.99 -39.00
N SER A 408 -2.52 5.06 -38.78
CA SER A 408 -3.29 6.31 -38.87
C SER A 408 -3.02 7.24 -37.69
N VAL A 409 -3.38 8.49 -37.80
CA VAL A 409 -3.37 9.42 -36.63
C VAL A 409 -4.16 8.79 -35.46
N SER A 410 -5.36 8.26 -35.73
CA SER A 410 -6.21 7.65 -34.70
C SER A 410 -5.66 6.31 -34.14
N ASP A 411 -4.79 5.61 -34.88
CA ASP A 411 -4.08 4.44 -34.37
C ASP A 411 -3.00 4.85 -33.34
N LEU A 412 -2.44 6.02 -33.50
CA LEU A 412 -1.33 6.52 -32.68
C LEU A 412 -1.78 7.36 -31.48
N THR A 413 -2.75 8.30 -31.69
CA THR A 413 -3.15 9.27 -30.68
C THR A 413 -4.65 9.55 -30.72
N ASN A 414 -5.20 10.02 -29.62
CA ASN A 414 -6.56 10.53 -29.51
C ASN A 414 -6.62 12.07 -29.31
N ALA A 415 -5.52 12.74 -29.62
CA ALA A 415 -5.43 14.21 -29.61
C ALA A 415 -6.23 14.85 -30.74
N ASN A 416 -6.53 16.13 -30.58
CA ASN A 416 -6.98 17.01 -31.67
C ASN A 416 -5.95 18.12 -31.90
N ASN A 417 -5.97 18.74 -33.07
CA ASN A 417 -5.17 19.91 -33.37
C ASN A 417 -6.01 20.97 -34.07
N ASP A 418 -6.30 22.06 -33.37
CA ASP A 418 -7.12 23.18 -33.87
C ASP A 418 -6.36 24.08 -34.85
N PHE A 419 -5.03 23.97 -34.90
CA PHE A 419 -4.17 24.72 -35.80
C PHE A 419 -3.82 23.91 -37.05
N TYR A 420 -3.04 24.50 -37.98
CA TYR A 420 -2.50 23.71 -39.08
C TYR A 420 -1.39 22.75 -38.62
N PRO A 421 -1.49 21.47 -38.97
CA PRO A 421 -2.56 20.81 -39.73
C PRO A 421 -3.77 20.51 -38.84
N HIS A 422 -4.94 20.98 -39.25
CA HIS A 422 -6.18 20.79 -38.51
C HIS A 422 -6.57 19.28 -38.43
N TRP A 423 -6.89 18.81 -37.22
CA TRP A 423 -7.36 17.46 -36.94
C TRP A 423 -8.38 17.46 -35.80
N ASP A 424 -9.59 17.03 -36.09
CA ASP A 424 -10.76 17.06 -35.17
C ASP A 424 -11.37 15.67 -34.90
N LYS A 425 -10.66 14.58 -35.31
CA LYS A 425 -11.15 13.20 -35.16
C LYS A 425 -10.64 12.53 -33.88
N GLY A 426 -10.04 13.28 -32.98
CA GLY A 426 -9.65 12.83 -31.64
C GLY A 426 -10.79 12.88 -30.64
N LEU A 427 -10.47 12.94 -29.36
CA LEU A 427 -11.49 13.04 -28.29
C LEU A 427 -12.12 14.44 -28.28
N PRO A 428 -13.47 14.53 -28.17
CA PRO A 428 -14.15 15.81 -28.05
C PRO A 428 -13.59 16.67 -26.90
N GLY A 429 -13.21 17.91 -27.18
CA GLY A 429 -12.65 18.85 -26.21
C GLY A 429 -11.21 18.61 -25.81
N GLN A 430 -10.53 17.60 -26.39
CA GLN A 430 -9.11 17.35 -26.18
C GLN A 430 -8.29 18.27 -27.10
N GLY A 431 -7.24 18.90 -26.56
CA GLY A 431 -6.27 19.65 -27.35
C GLY A 431 -5.22 18.73 -28.02
N ASN A 432 -4.11 19.35 -28.47
CA ASN A 432 -3.04 18.61 -29.17
C ASN A 432 -2.11 17.84 -28.20
N ASN A 433 -2.73 17.08 -27.29
CA ASN A 433 -2.08 16.10 -26.40
C ASN A 433 -2.99 14.89 -26.31
N TYR A 434 -2.44 13.68 -26.22
CA TYR A 434 -3.30 12.53 -25.94
C TYR A 434 -3.85 12.55 -24.50
N GLN A 435 -4.97 11.88 -24.30
CA GLN A 435 -5.50 11.55 -22.99
C GLN A 435 -5.37 10.04 -22.75
N ARG A 436 -4.93 9.63 -21.55
CA ARG A 436 -4.92 8.22 -21.16
C ARG A 436 -6.31 7.63 -21.26
N ARG A 437 -6.50 6.65 -22.14
CA ARG A 437 -7.80 6.01 -22.37
C ARG A 437 -7.65 4.64 -23.00
N ILE A 438 -8.43 3.67 -22.54
CA ILE A 438 -8.54 2.35 -23.14
C ILE A 438 -9.20 2.50 -24.52
N GLY A 439 -8.60 1.90 -25.54
CA GLY A 439 -9.05 2.03 -26.92
C GLY A 439 -8.71 3.37 -27.57
N GLY A 440 -7.88 4.18 -26.94
CA GLY A 440 -7.51 5.51 -27.45
C GLY A 440 -6.39 5.54 -28.48
N GLY A 441 -5.81 4.38 -28.80
CA GLY A 441 -4.64 4.24 -29.68
C GLY A 441 -3.37 3.89 -28.92
N LEU A 442 -2.26 3.83 -29.65
CA LEU A 442 -0.98 3.31 -29.13
C LEU A 442 -0.41 4.16 -27.99
N LEU A 443 -0.29 5.49 -28.19
CA LEU A 443 0.29 6.38 -27.18
C LEU A 443 -0.66 6.62 -25.98
N PRO A 444 -1.98 6.81 -26.16
CA PRO A 444 -2.90 6.88 -25.05
C PRO A 444 -2.87 5.67 -24.11
N GLU A 445 -2.66 4.48 -24.64
CA GLU A 445 -2.57 3.28 -23.80
C GLU A 445 -1.18 3.09 -23.21
N TRP A 446 -0.12 3.18 -24.01
CA TRP A 446 1.21 2.77 -23.62
C TRP A 446 2.15 3.90 -23.15
N GLY A 447 1.80 5.15 -23.46
CA GLY A 447 2.69 6.29 -23.25
C GLY A 447 3.81 6.34 -24.30
N GLU A 448 4.92 6.96 -23.96
CA GLU A 448 6.08 7.03 -24.84
C GLU A 448 6.64 5.66 -25.16
N ILE A 449 6.62 5.30 -26.43
CA ILE A 449 7.02 3.96 -26.89
C ILE A 449 8.50 3.89 -27.20
N LEU A 450 9.03 4.88 -27.87
CA LEU A 450 10.41 4.85 -28.34
C LEU A 450 11.42 4.78 -27.19
N GLN A 451 11.14 5.41 -26.07
CA GLN A 451 11.98 5.35 -24.88
C GLN A 451 12.03 3.92 -24.28
N ASN A 452 10.94 3.17 -24.36
CA ASN A 452 10.86 1.80 -23.86
C ASN A 452 11.54 0.79 -24.81
N TYR A 453 11.47 1.01 -26.13
CA TYR A 453 12.08 0.13 -27.12
C TYR A 453 13.61 0.29 -27.20
N TYR A 454 14.13 1.46 -26.88
CA TYR A 454 15.52 1.81 -27.11
C TYR A 454 16.23 2.31 -25.85
N GLN A 455 16.09 1.62 -24.74
CA GLN A 455 16.85 1.89 -23.50
C GLN A 455 18.38 1.99 -23.71
N ASN A 456 18.88 1.56 -24.89
CA ASN A 456 20.29 1.55 -25.25
C ASN A 456 20.68 2.57 -26.33
N ILE A 457 19.78 3.44 -26.79
CA ILE A 457 20.13 4.46 -27.76
C ILE A 457 20.59 5.72 -26.99
N PRO A 458 21.80 6.25 -27.25
CA PRO A 458 22.28 7.48 -26.62
C PRO A 458 21.28 8.62 -26.83
N ILE A 459 20.95 9.33 -25.74
CA ILE A 459 20.02 10.48 -25.64
C ILE A 459 20.39 11.66 -26.59
N ILE A 460 21.47 11.57 -27.36
CA ILE A 460 22.01 12.63 -28.24
C ILE A 460 21.30 12.70 -29.60
N ILE A 461 20.26 11.90 -29.84
CA ILE A 461 19.59 11.86 -31.13
C ILE A 461 18.49 12.93 -31.16
N LYS A 462 18.64 13.87 -32.11
CA LYS A 462 17.76 15.02 -32.39
C LYS A 462 16.27 14.68 -32.30
N THR A 463 15.47 15.63 -31.85
CA THR A 463 14.01 15.59 -31.68
C THR A 463 13.21 15.05 -32.87
N GLU A 464 13.77 15.11 -34.09
CA GLU A 464 13.18 14.59 -35.32
C GLU A 464 13.02 13.05 -35.36
N PHE A 465 13.67 12.30 -34.47
CA PHE A 465 13.63 10.83 -34.44
C PHE A 465 12.52 10.24 -33.57
N TYR A 466 11.74 11.07 -32.89
CA TYR A 466 10.66 10.63 -32.04
C TYR A 466 9.27 10.84 -32.67
N VAL A 467 9.22 11.03 -33.96
CA VAL A 467 8.01 11.33 -34.72
C VAL A 467 7.67 10.14 -35.63
N PHE A 468 6.40 9.77 -35.65
CA PHE A 468 5.87 8.73 -36.53
C PHE A 468 5.13 9.37 -37.71
N TRP A 469 5.33 8.81 -38.91
CA TRP A 469 4.43 9.05 -40.03
C TRP A 469 3.04 8.57 -39.71
N ALA A 470 2.03 9.35 -40.08
CA ALA A 470 0.65 8.89 -40.13
C ALA A 470 0.18 8.74 -41.58
N ARG A 471 -0.76 7.79 -41.81
CA ARG A 471 -1.23 7.41 -43.14
C ARG A 471 -1.99 8.52 -43.85
N GLU A 472 -2.65 9.40 -43.12
CA GLU A 472 -3.50 10.43 -43.66
C GLU A 472 -2.67 11.58 -44.23
N LYS A 473 -3.20 12.16 -45.32
CA LYS A 473 -2.67 13.41 -45.90
C LYS A 473 -3.29 14.61 -45.21
N ALA A 474 -2.45 15.53 -44.77
CA ALA A 474 -2.85 16.83 -44.24
C ALA A 474 -3.24 17.78 -45.37
N ASN A 475 -2.56 17.67 -46.53
CA ASN A 475 -2.86 18.39 -47.80
C ASN A 475 -2.27 17.61 -48.98
N ARG A 476 -2.16 18.26 -50.15
CA ARG A 476 -1.63 17.58 -51.37
C ARG A 476 -0.20 17.08 -51.21
N ASN A 477 0.63 17.78 -50.42
CA ASN A 477 2.08 17.55 -50.33
C ASN A 477 2.49 16.98 -48.99
N ASP A 478 1.70 17.20 -47.93
CA ASP A 478 2.06 16.86 -46.56
C ASP A 478 1.27 15.66 -46.04
N TYR A 479 1.95 14.81 -45.29
CA TYR A 479 1.33 13.78 -44.45
C TYR A 479 1.28 14.27 -43.02
N TYR A 480 0.27 13.78 -42.25
CA TYR A 480 0.28 13.96 -40.80
C TYR A 480 1.42 13.20 -40.19
N ASP A 481 1.89 13.71 -39.07
CA ASP A 481 2.83 13.03 -38.20
C ASP A 481 2.36 13.10 -36.74
N VAL A 482 2.86 12.18 -35.91
CA VAL A 482 2.53 12.12 -34.49
C VAL A 482 3.82 12.01 -33.68
N ASN A 483 4.00 12.93 -32.75
CA ASN A 483 5.20 13.01 -31.91
C ASN A 483 5.05 12.15 -30.66
N ASP A 484 5.90 11.13 -30.49
CA ASP A 484 5.92 10.23 -29.34
C ASP A 484 6.30 10.96 -28.04
N MET A 485 7.43 11.65 -28.03
CA MET A 485 7.89 12.43 -26.87
C MET A 485 7.16 13.77 -26.68
N GLY A 486 6.46 14.23 -27.69
CA GLY A 486 5.62 15.43 -27.66
C GLY A 486 4.18 15.13 -27.26
N HIS A 487 3.92 14.14 -26.46
CA HIS A 487 2.60 13.81 -25.91
C HIS A 487 1.53 13.46 -26.97
N GLY A 488 1.98 12.87 -28.08
CA GLY A 488 1.09 12.51 -29.18
C GLY A 488 0.62 13.70 -30.01
N HIS A 489 1.39 14.81 -29.98
CA HIS A 489 1.10 15.99 -30.79
C HIS A 489 1.02 15.63 -32.27
N ILE A 490 0.01 16.17 -32.93
CA ILE A 490 -0.25 16.01 -34.35
C ILE A 490 0.42 17.18 -35.09
N GLY A 491 1.28 16.84 -36.03
CA GLY A 491 1.93 17.77 -36.96
C GLY A 491 1.69 17.39 -38.40
N ALA A 492 2.36 18.06 -39.33
CA ALA A 492 2.44 17.66 -40.74
C ALA A 492 3.76 18.01 -41.36
N ASN A 493 4.27 17.11 -42.20
CA ASN A 493 5.53 17.27 -42.87
C ASN A 493 5.51 16.81 -44.33
N VAL A 494 6.27 17.50 -45.13
CA VAL A 494 6.49 17.13 -46.54
C VAL A 494 7.36 15.88 -46.62
N ASN A 495 6.92 14.89 -47.35
CA ASN A 495 7.61 13.60 -47.51
C ASN A 495 9.08 13.74 -47.94
N THR A 496 9.42 14.74 -48.76
CA THR A 496 10.74 14.89 -49.33
C THR A 496 11.75 15.63 -48.44
N THR A 497 11.29 16.31 -47.37
CA THR A 497 12.13 17.18 -46.55
C THR A 497 12.38 16.66 -45.14
N LYS A 498 11.56 15.75 -44.69
CA LYS A 498 11.60 15.18 -43.34
C LYS A 498 11.70 13.66 -43.35
N THR A 499 12.34 13.15 -42.32
CA THR A 499 12.45 11.73 -42.07
C THR A 499 11.80 11.40 -40.72
N HIS A 500 10.79 10.53 -40.72
CA HIS A 500 10.13 10.06 -39.53
C HIS A 500 10.16 8.55 -39.46
N ARG A 501 9.81 8.01 -38.31
CA ARG A 501 9.77 6.56 -38.14
C ARG A 501 8.47 5.97 -38.70
N ALA A 502 8.56 4.78 -39.24
CA ALA A 502 7.39 4.02 -39.65
C ALA A 502 6.91 3.16 -38.48
N MET A 503 5.71 3.45 -38.01
CA MET A 503 4.95 2.55 -37.14
C MET A 503 3.91 1.85 -38.01
N CYS A 504 4.10 0.57 -38.24
CA CYS A 504 3.20 -0.26 -39.04
C CYS A 504 2.11 -0.86 -38.14
N VAL A 505 0.86 -0.84 -38.58
CA VAL A 505 -0.29 -1.42 -37.86
C VAL A 505 -0.87 -2.57 -38.65
N SER A 506 -1.27 -3.66 -37.97
CA SER A 506 -1.97 -4.81 -38.60
C SER A 506 -3.29 -4.36 -39.18
N PRO A 507 -3.73 -5.02 -40.27
CA PRO A 507 -5.03 -4.75 -40.88
C PRO A 507 -6.19 -5.02 -39.93
#